data_fbab7373b248ddc0ad3f90498d0fb52b
#
_entry.id   fbab7373b248ddc0ad3f90498d0fb52b
#
_cell.length_a   1.000
_cell.length_b   1.000
_cell.length_c   1.000
_cell.angle_alpha   90.00
_cell.angle_beta   90.00
_cell.angle_gamma   90.00
#
_symmetry.space_group_name_H-M   'P 1'
#
loop_
_entity.id
_entity.type
_entity.pdbx_description
1 polymer ?
#
loop_
_entity_poly.entity_id
_entity_poly.type
_entity_poly.pdbx_seq_one_letter_code
_entity_poly.pdbx_strand_id
1 'polypeptide(L)'
;MDAQTSPIEGTLTTHSPIEKYTALVVQPHVRVASDRAEIKQNLDRVLNLIDFGVGYFWELQSRLVVLPEYFLQGVTTPGKGEHGIDSFMKKAIAIDGPEMQALGNKAREYNLYIAGGGVVEQVREFPDRWFNTAFIIGPSGEVELRYHKWHIPASIGLGTSPHDLLDEYREVFGADIRDLFPVIDTPIGKLGTMTCHDGCTPEVSRALGYNGCEVICHPVALQEAEGVSEPWDFWTFTRRTRAHDNMCYLLGSNWGTVDYDYYPRAFCSGNSFIIDYIGNMVRTAPYPEEQVIGAPIDIEALREHRSRCNHNCWVDVRTEGFRQIYEKPIYPPNQFPTGKPPRTLADKMRPVEQVFAELYERGQFMPPAGMTADDMPERHRQRIGAAQAIGALKREG
;
A
#
# COMPACT_ATOMS: atom_id res chain seq x y z
N MET A 1 33.51 -22.67 -6.85
CA MET A 1 32.28 -22.87 -7.65
C MET A 1 32.00 -21.54 -8.31
N ASP A 2 32.35 -21.46 -9.58
CA ASP A 2 32.25 -20.23 -10.36
C ASP A 2 30.79 -19.91 -10.65
N ALA A 3 30.27 -18.88 -9.99
CA ALA A 3 29.02 -18.27 -10.39
C ALA A 3 29.31 -17.47 -11.69
N GLN A 4 29.08 -18.09 -12.83
CA GLN A 4 28.98 -17.38 -14.08
C GLN A 4 27.77 -16.45 -14.00
N THR A 5 28.06 -15.18 -13.74
CA THR A 5 27.11 -14.09 -14.01
C THR A 5 26.93 -14.01 -15.51
N SER A 6 25.85 -14.57 -16.04
CA SER A 6 25.45 -14.30 -17.41
C SER A 6 25.26 -12.78 -17.53
N PRO A 7 25.85 -12.11 -18.52
CA PRO A 7 25.56 -10.72 -18.76
C PRO A 7 24.08 -10.59 -19.06
N ILE A 8 23.44 -9.61 -18.47
CA ILE A 8 22.10 -9.18 -18.86
C ILE A 8 22.24 -8.69 -20.30
N GLU A 9 21.95 -9.54 -21.27
CA GLU A 9 21.77 -9.11 -22.67
C GLU A 9 20.48 -8.28 -22.77
N GLY A 10 20.51 -7.07 -22.23
CA GLY A 10 19.57 -6.03 -22.52
C GLY A 10 20.11 -5.24 -23.71
N THR A 11 19.61 -5.50 -24.90
CA THR A 11 19.75 -4.55 -25.99
C THR A 11 19.22 -3.21 -25.46
N LEU A 12 20.09 -2.20 -25.33
CA LEU A 12 19.68 -0.83 -25.07
C LEU A 12 18.84 -0.37 -26.25
N THR A 13 17.54 -0.63 -26.17
CA THR A 13 16.60 -0.07 -27.14
C THR A 13 16.54 1.42 -26.88
N THR A 14 16.84 2.22 -27.89
CA THR A 14 16.61 3.67 -27.87
C THR A 14 15.11 3.88 -27.73
N HIS A 15 14.67 4.36 -26.57
CA HIS A 15 13.28 4.73 -26.34
C HIS A 15 13.02 6.14 -26.89
N SER A 16 11.83 6.36 -27.44
CA SER A 16 11.38 7.73 -27.65
C SER A 16 11.21 8.41 -26.30
N PRO A 17 11.60 9.70 -26.17
CA PRO A 17 11.43 10.43 -24.93
C PRO A 17 9.96 10.40 -24.47
N ILE A 18 9.76 10.21 -23.17
CA ILE A 18 8.44 10.29 -22.55
C ILE A 18 8.11 11.77 -22.31
N GLU A 19 7.04 12.25 -22.91
CA GLU A 19 6.55 13.60 -22.66
C GLU A 19 6.10 13.75 -21.20
N LYS A 20 6.34 14.95 -20.63
CA LYS A 20 5.82 15.27 -19.29
C LYS A 20 4.32 15.19 -19.27
N TYR A 21 3.78 14.65 -18.21
CA TYR A 21 2.33 14.52 -18.02
C TYR A 21 1.93 14.90 -16.60
N THR A 22 0.66 15.21 -16.39
CA THR A 22 0.11 15.42 -15.06
C THR A 22 -0.27 14.08 -14.44
N ALA A 23 0.23 13.82 -13.23
CA ALA A 23 -0.33 12.81 -12.34
C ALA A 23 -1.29 13.46 -11.35
N LEU A 24 -2.46 12.85 -11.18
CA LEU A 24 -3.50 13.26 -10.25
C LEU A 24 -3.51 12.33 -9.03
N VAL A 25 -3.65 12.90 -7.86
CA VAL A 25 -3.88 12.14 -6.63
C VAL A 25 -5.22 12.59 -6.03
N VAL A 26 -6.11 11.64 -5.87
CA VAL A 26 -7.49 11.86 -5.42
C VAL A 26 -7.58 11.57 -3.93
N GLN A 27 -8.03 12.55 -3.15
CA GLN A 27 -8.31 12.46 -1.72
C GLN A 27 -9.82 12.56 -1.51
N PRO A 28 -10.55 11.44 -1.58
CA PRO A 28 -12.01 11.47 -1.53
C PRO A 28 -12.53 11.48 -0.10
N HIS A 29 -13.77 11.93 0.05
CA HIS A 29 -14.61 11.50 1.16
C HIS A 29 -14.96 10.02 1.01
N VAL A 30 -14.78 9.24 2.06
CA VAL A 30 -15.04 7.79 2.06
C VAL A 30 -16.14 7.46 3.07
N ARG A 31 -17.18 6.80 2.59
CA ARG A 31 -18.18 6.15 3.44
C ARG A 31 -17.72 4.73 3.79
N VAL A 32 -17.81 4.36 5.06
CA VAL A 32 -17.63 2.96 5.45
C VAL A 32 -18.89 2.18 5.04
N ALA A 33 -18.78 1.49 3.90
CA ALA A 33 -19.90 0.82 3.27
C ALA A 33 -20.39 -0.38 4.09
N SER A 34 -21.69 -0.49 4.26
CA SER A 34 -22.38 -1.64 4.84
C SER A 34 -22.91 -2.61 3.77
N ASP A 35 -23.13 -2.12 2.56
CA ASP A 35 -23.70 -2.86 1.46
C ASP A 35 -23.16 -2.43 0.08
N ARG A 36 -23.65 -3.07 -0.98
CA ARG A 36 -23.27 -2.81 -2.38
C ARG A 36 -23.73 -1.43 -2.87
N ALA A 37 -24.80 -0.89 -2.35
CA ALA A 37 -25.29 0.42 -2.77
C ALA A 37 -24.37 1.53 -2.25
N GLU A 38 -23.84 1.41 -1.05
CA GLU A 38 -22.88 2.34 -0.47
C GLU A 38 -21.50 2.21 -1.16
N ILE A 39 -21.07 0.99 -1.54
CA ILE A 39 -19.88 0.79 -2.40
C ILE A 39 -20.05 1.55 -3.71
N LYS A 40 -21.24 1.47 -4.33
CA LYS A 40 -21.52 2.21 -5.55
C LYS A 40 -21.45 3.73 -5.33
N GLN A 41 -21.95 4.26 -4.22
CA GLN A 41 -21.84 5.70 -3.91
C GLN A 41 -20.39 6.15 -3.82
N ASN A 42 -19.53 5.38 -3.15
CA ASN A 42 -18.09 5.66 -3.09
C ASN A 42 -17.46 5.63 -4.49
N LEU A 43 -17.82 4.64 -5.31
CA LEU A 43 -17.33 4.54 -6.69
C LEU A 43 -17.77 5.76 -7.51
N ASP A 44 -19.06 6.09 -7.52
CA ASP A 44 -19.60 7.24 -8.25
C ASP A 44 -18.90 8.54 -7.84
N ARG A 45 -18.61 8.69 -6.53
CA ARG A 45 -17.89 9.86 -6.02
C ARG A 45 -16.48 9.95 -6.58
N VAL A 46 -15.74 8.86 -6.58
CA VAL A 46 -14.37 8.81 -7.11
C VAL A 46 -14.34 9.06 -8.62
N LEU A 47 -15.28 8.49 -9.38
CA LEU A 47 -15.40 8.75 -10.82
C LEU A 47 -15.60 10.25 -11.10
N ASN A 48 -16.48 10.92 -10.35
CA ASN A 48 -16.70 12.36 -10.46
C ASN A 48 -15.43 13.19 -10.10
N LEU A 49 -14.64 12.74 -9.12
CA LEU A 49 -13.39 13.41 -8.77
C LEU A 49 -12.31 13.24 -9.85
N ILE A 50 -12.31 12.11 -10.55
CA ILE A 50 -11.45 11.90 -11.73
C ILE A 50 -11.86 12.89 -12.82
N ASP A 51 -13.16 13.02 -13.14
CA ASP A 51 -13.67 13.98 -14.12
C ASP A 51 -13.27 15.42 -13.78
N PHE A 52 -13.45 15.81 -12.50
CA PHE A 52 -13.04 17.11 -12.01
C PHE A 52 -11.52 17.33 -12.18
N GLY A 53 -10.70 16.35 -11.75
CA GLY A 53 -9.24 16.44 -11.83
C GLY A 53 -8.75 16.60 -13.27
N VAL A 54 -9.24 15.76 -14.18
CA VAL A 54 -8.87 15.84 -15.61
C VAL A 54 -9.28 17.19 -16.21
N GLY A 55 -10.46 17.66 -15.89
CA GLY A 55 -10.95 18.96 -16.40
C GLY A 55 -10.22 20.16 -15.80
N TYR A 56 -9.80 20.09 -14.54
CA TYR A 56 -9.15 21.19 -13.84
C TYR A 56 -7.67 21.34 -14.20
N PHE A 57 -6.93 20.24 -14.30
CA PHE A 57 -5.48 20.21 -14.61
C PHE A 57 -5.22 20.11 -16.12
N TRP A 58 -5.71 21.05 -16.87
CA TRP A 58 -5.70 21.05 -18.36
C TRP A 58 -4.38 21.49 -19.00
N GLU A 59 -3.46 22.11 -18.25
CA GLU A 59 -2.20 22.64 -18.79
C GLU A 59 -1.26 21.57 -19.36
N LEU A 60 -1.24 20.40 -18.72
CA LEU A 60 -0.57 19.21 -19.21
C LEU A 60 -1.56 18.06 -19.21
N GLN A 61 -1.49 17.22 -20.21
CA GLN A 61 -2.35 16.05 -20.29
C GLN A 61 -2.23 15.18 -19.04
N SER A 62 -3.33 14.92 -18.36
CA SER A 62 -3.39 13.94 -17.29
C SER A 62 -3.24 12.54 -17.85
N ARG A 63 -2.33 11.74 -17.30
CA ARG A 63 -2.08 10.36 -17.76
C ARG A 63 -2.10 9.32 -16.64
N LEU A 64 -2.01 9.74 -15.39
CA LEU A 64 -2.02 8.86 -14.23
C LEU A 64 -2.94 9.43 -13.14
N VAL A 65 -3.77 8.57 -12.56
CA VAL A 65 -4.60 8.88 -11.39
C VAL A 65 -4.28 7.87 -10.29
N VAL A 66 -4.13 8.35 -9.04
CA VAL A 66 -3.94 7.49 -7.87
C VAL A 66 -5.10 7.67 -6.91
N LEU A 67 -5.73 6.56 -6.53
CA LEU A 67 -6.86 6.46 -5.60
C LEU A 67 -6.40 5.85 -4.27
N PRO A 68 -7.06 6.14 -3.15
CA PRO A 68 -6.61 5.65 -1.85
C PRO A 68 -6.94 4.18 -1.59
N GLU A 69 -6.40 3.67 -0.49
CA GLU A 69 -6.73 2.33 0.04
C GLU A 69 -8.18 2.30 0.54
N TYR A 70 -8.89 1.21 0.30
CA TYR A 70 -10.29 0.98 0.71
C TYR A 70 -11.30 2.05 0.24
N PHE A 71 -11.01 2.75 -0.83
CA PHE A 71 -11.88 3.83 -1.32
C PHE A 71 -13.28 3.36 -1.72
N LEU A 72 -13.47 2.07 -2.00
CA LEU A 72 -14.78 1.47 -2.32
C LEU A 72 -15.53 1.02 -1.07
N GLN A 73 -14.89 0.20 -0.23
CA GLN A 73 -15.57 -0.44 0.90
C GLN A 73 -15.48 0.36 2.20
N GLY A 74 -14.46 1.20 2.31
CA GLY A 74 -14.09 1.73 3.60
C GLY A 74 -13.64 0.63 4.57
N VAL A 75 -12.99 1.00 5.66
CA VAL A 75 -12.57 0.08 6.71
C VAL A 75 -12.70 0.74 8.07
N THR A 76 -13.01 -0.06 9.09
CA THR A 76 -13.04 0.37 10.49
C THR A 76 -11.94 -0.32 11.27
N THR A 77 -11.51 0.28 12.39
CA THR A 77 -10.58 -0.37 13.31
C THR A 77 -11.28 -1.50 14.06
N PRO A 78 -10.56 -2.57 14.42
CA PRO A 78 -11.09 -3.65 15.26
C PRO A 78 -11.73 -3.14 16.56
N GLY A 79 -12.79 -3.79 16.99
CA GLY A 79 -13.56 -3.41 18.17
C GLY A 79 -14.72 -2.45 17.91
N LYS A 80 -14.91 -1.99 16.67
CA LYS A 80 -15.91 -1.02 16.25
C LYS A 80 -16.77 -1.53 15.09
N GLY A 81 -17.76 -2.34 15.37
CA GLY A 81 -18.60 -2.94 14.35
C GLY A 81 -18.23 -4.38 14.03
N GLU A 82 -18.76 -4.90 12.95
CA GLU A 82 -18.46 -6.24 12.45
C GLU A 82 -17.10 -6.26 11.77
N HIS A 83 -16.09 -6.83 12.44
CA HIS A 83 -14.70 -6.90 11.94
C HIS A 83 -14.24 -8.32 11.64
N GLY A 84 -15.13 -9.30 11.76
CA GLY A 84 -14.84 -10.65 11.37
C GLY A 84 -14.56 -10.78 9.88
N ILE A 85 -13.83 -11.82 9.50
CA ILE A 85 -13.55 -12.15 8.09
C ILE A 85 -14.84 -12.16 7.27
N ASP A 86 -15.94 -12.68 7.83
CA ASP A 86 -17.23 -12.81 7.15
C ASP A 86 -17.86 -11.45 6.81
N SER A 87 -17.65 -10.42 7.63
CA SER A 87 -18.15 -9.06 7.36
C SER A 87 -17.44 -8.45 6.13
N PHE A 88 -16.14 -8.63 6.02
CA PHE A 88 -15.38 -8.18 4.87
C PHE A 88 -15.71 -9.00 3.62
N MET A 89 -15.86 -10.31 3.75
CA MET A 89 -16.24 -11.19 2.64
C MET A 89 -17.58 -10.80 2.00
N LYS A 90 -18.54 -10.32 2.78
CA LYS A 90 -19.84 -9.81 2.25
C LYS A 90 -19.67 -8.58 1.34
N LYS A 91 -18.62 -7.80 1.55
CA LYS A 91 -18.30 -6.58 0.79
C LYS A 91 -17.21 -6.80 -0.27
N ALA A 92 -16.65 -8.00 -0.32
CA ALA A 92 -15.58 -8.30 -1.26
C ALA A 92 -16.06 -8.16 -2.71
N ILE A 93 -15.15 -7.72 -3.55
CA ILE A 93 -15.35 -7.57 -4.99
C ILE A 93 -14.43 -8.53 -5.74
N ALA A 94 -14.75 -8.77 -7.00
CA ALA A 94 -13.86 -9.44 -7.93
C ALA A 94 -13.03 -8.40 -8.68
N ILE A 95 -11.77 -8.72 -8.99
CA ILE A 95 -10.87 -7.81 -9.71
C ILE A 95 -11.32 -7.56 -11.16
N ASP A 96 -12.16 -8.42 -11.70
CA ASP A 96 -12.82 -8.30 -13.01
C ASP A 96 -14.29 -7.87 -12.90
N GLY A 97 -14.72 -7.43 -11.70
CA GLY A 97 -16.09 -7.07 -11.38
C GLY A 97 -16.53 -5.72 -11.92
N PRO A 98 -17.82 -5.37 -11.69
CA PRO A 98 -18.42 -4.15 -12.24
C PRO A 98 -17.75 -2.86 -11.75
N GLU A 99 -17.17 -2.83 -10.57
CA GLU A 99 -16.45 -1.70 -10.03
C GLU A 99 -15.18 -1.43 -10.84
N MET A 100 -14.43 -2.48 -11.16
CA MET A 100 -13.23 -2.38 -12.00
C MET A 100 -13.57 -2.02 -13.43
N GLN A 101 -14.67 -2.54 -13.96
CA GLN A 101 -15.17 -2.19 -15.30
C GLN A 101 -15.55 -0.70 -15.38
N ALA A 102 -16.18 -0.13 -14.35
CA ALA A 102 -16.50 1.30 -14.29
C ALA A 102 -15.24 2.18 -14.31
N LEU A 103 -14.23 1.82 -13.53
CA LEU A 103 -12.91 2.48 -13.55
C LEU A 103 -12.23 2.29 -14.91
N GLY A 104 -12.30 1.10 -15.49
CA GLY A 104 -11.79 0.80 -16.83
C GLY A 104 -12.44 1.64 -17.93
N ASN A 105 -13.74 1.88 -17.84
CA ASN A 105 -14.43 2.81 -18.75
C ASN A 105 -13.86 4.23 -18.63
N LYS A 106 -13.59 4.69 -17.41
CA LYS A 106 -13.01 6.00 -17.15
C LYS A 106 -11.56 6.09 -17.64
N ALA A 107 -10.78 5.02 -17.48
CA ALA A 107 -9.42 4.92 -18.03
C ALA A 107 -9.41 5.02 -19.58
N ARG A 108 -10.35 4.34 -20.26
CA ARG A 108 -10.52 4.45 -21.72
C ARG A 108 -10.96 5.85 -22.16
N GLU A 109 -11.93 6.42 -21.45
CA GLU A 109 -12.51 7.74 -21.79
C GLU A 109 -11.42 8.82 -21.85
N TYR A 110 -10.50 8.84 -20.92
CA TYR A 110 -9.47 9.89 -20.81
C TYR A 110 -8.06 9.43 -21.17
N ASN A 111 -7.89 8.19 -21.65
CA ASN A 111 -6.57 7.62 -21.95
C ASN A 111 -5.61 7.66 -20.73
N LEU A 112 -6.11 7.22 -19.58
CA LEU A 112 -5.43 7.24 -18.28
C LEU A 112 -4.94 5.87 -17.83
N TYR A 113 -3.89 5.88 -17.02
CA TYR A 113 -3.63 4.84 -16.05
C TYR A 113 -4.34 5.21 -14.74
N ILE A 114 -5.07 4.27 -14.15
CA ILE A 114 -5.74 4.45 -12.85
C ILE A 114 -5.17 3.42 -11.89
N ALA A 115 -4.37 3.89 -10.93
CA ALA A 115 -3.87 3.10 -9.82
C ALA A 115 -4.78 3.30 -8.61
N GLY A 116 -5.15 2.23 -7.95
CA GLY A 116 -5.94 2.27 -6.74
C GLY A 116 -5.62 1.08 -5.86
N GLY A 117 -6.15 1.06 -4.66
CA GLY A 117 -5.84 -0.09 -3.85
C GLY A 117 -6.59 -0.24 -2.56
N GLY A 118 -6.20 -1.31 -1.88
CA GLY A 118 -6.83 -1.74 -0.68
C GLY A 118 -8.26 -2.19 -0.87
N VAL A 119 -8.67 -2.49 -2.11
CA VAL A 119 -9.99 -3.09 -2.29
C VAL A 119 -10.02 -4.45 -1.61
N VAL A 120 -11.12 -4.71 -0.91
CA VAL A 120 -11.38 -6.02 -0.32
C VAL A 120 -11.73 -6.96 -1.45
N GLU A 121 -10.78 -7.81 -1.84
CA GLU A 121 -10.94 -8.73 -2.95
C GLU A 121 -11.12 -10.16 -2.47
N GLN A 122 -12.10 -10.85 -3.03
CA GLN A 122 -12.20 -12.31 -2.95
C GLN A 122 -11.44 -12.94 -4.12
N VAL A 123 -10.30 -13.55 -3.81
CA VAL A 123 -9.47 -14.27 -4.77
C VAL A 123 -10.06 -15.67 -4.97
N ARG A 124 -10.25 -16.07 -6.22
CA ARG A 124 -10.88 -17.36 -6.58
C ARG A 124 -10.12 -18.57 -6.01
N GLU A 125 -8.80 -18.49 -6.05
CA GLU A 125 -7.88 -19.55 -5.60
C GLU A 125 -7.88 -19.71 -4.08
N PHE A 126 -8.32 -18.68 -3.35
CA PHE A 126 -8.35 -18.63 -1.89
C PHE A 126 -9.73 -18.17 -1.38
N PRO A 127 -10.78 -18.99 -1.54
CA PRO A 127 -12.17 -18.58 -1.32
C PRO A 127 -12.56 -18.38 0.15
N ASP A 128 -11.73 -18.84 1.11
CA ASP A 128 -11.96 -18.77 2.55
C ASP A 128 -11.50 -17.45 3.19
N ARG A 129 -10.96 -16.52 2.39
CA ARG A 129 -10.33 -15.28 2.84
C ARG A 129 -10.44 -14.16 1.81
N TRP A 130 -10.03 -12.98 2.21
CA TRP A 130 -9.93 -11.83 1.32
C TRP A 130 -8.52 -11.23 1.36
N PHE A 131 -8.14 -10.59 0.28
CA PHE A 131 -6.89 -9.86 0.16
C PHE A 131 -7.16 -8.36 0.08
N ASN A 132 -6.22 -7.58 0.60
CA ASN A 132 -6.13 -6.15 0.36
C ASN A 132 -5.37 -5.96 -0.94
N THR A 133 -6.10 -5.65 -2.01
CA THR A 133 -5.58 -5.67 -3.37
C THR A 133 -5.42 -4.27 -3.93
N ALA A 134 -4.20 -3.95 -4.37
CA ALA A 134 -3.93 -2.79 -5.22
C ALA A 134 -3.86 -3.22 -6.68
N PHE A 135 -4.19 -2.28 -7.56
CA PHE A 135 -4.26 -2.53 -9.00
C PHE A 135 -3.80 -1.31 -9.79
N ILE A 136 -3.43 -1.53 -11.05
CA ILE A 136 -3.30 -0.48 -12.07
C ILE A 136 -4.12 -0.91 -13.27
N ILE A 137 -5.07 -0.06 -13.66
CA ILE A 137 -5.88 -0.20 -14.88
C ILE A 137 -5.22 0.67 -15.95
N GLY A 138 -4.98 0.11 -17.12
CA GLY A 138 -4.43 0.83 -18.25
C GLY A 138 -5.49 1.51 -19.14
N PRO A 139 -5.06 2.28 -20.15
CA PRO A 139 -5.95 2.96 -21.10
C PRO A 139 -6.83 2.03 -21.93
N SER A 140 -6.51 0.73 -22.01
CA SER A 140 -7.37 -0.30 -22.57
C SER A 140 -8.62 -0.56 -21.73
N GLY A 141 -8.60 -0.11 -20.46
CA GLY A 141 -9.61 -0.39 -19.45
C GLY A 141 -9.43 -1.72 -18.73
N GLU A 142 -8.35 -2.43 -19.02
CA GLU A 142 -8.04 -3.71 -18.38
C GLU A 142 -7.11 -3.50 -17.17
N VAL A 143 -7.18 -4.41 -16.19
CA VAL A 143 -6.25 -4.45 -15.07
C VAL A 143 -4.92 -5.02 -15.56
N GLU A 144 -3.92 -4.15 -15.64
CA GLU A 144 -2.57 -4.51 -16.12
C GLU A 144 -1.64 -4.91 -14.99
N LEU A 145 -1.91 -4.49 -13.76
CA LEU A 145 -1.17 -4.88 -12.56
C LEU A 145 -2.11 -5.18 -11.42
N ARG A 146 -1.83 -6.26 -10.71
CA ARG A 146 -2.49 -6.66 -9.46
C ARG A 146 -1.43 -6.96 -8.41
N TYR A 147 -1.63 -6.41 -7.21
CA TYR A 147 -0.70 -6.55 -6.09
C TYR A 147 -1.48 -6.79 -4.80
N HIS A 148 -1.10 -7.82 -4.05
CA HIS A 148 -1.66 -8.09 -2.73
C HIS A 148 -0.74 -7.53 -1.65
N LYS A 149 -1.31 -6.72 -0.75
CA LYS A 149 -0.57 -6.06 0.34
C LYS A 149 0.17 -7.06 1.21
N TRP A 150 1.47 -6.83 1.39
CA TRP A 150 2.33 -7.71 2.18
C TRP A 150 2.24 -7.46 3.68
N HIS A 151 2.23 -6.20 4.10
CA HIS A 151 2.23 -5.82 5.50
C HIS A 151 0.83 -5.43 5.96
N ILE A 152 0.10 -6.39 6.49
CA ILE A 152 -1.20 -6.14 7.13
C ILE A 152 -0.95 -5.87 8.61
N PRO A 153 -1.20 -4.64 9.12
CA PRO A 153 -1.05 -4.36 10.54
C PRO A 153 -1.97 -5.25 11.37
N ALA A 154 -1.38 -6.08 12.23
CA ALA A 154 -2.13 -7.06 13.02
C ALA A 154 -3.18 -6.39 13.94
N SER A 155 -2.93 -5.14 14.35
CA SER A 155 -3.83 -4.35 15.19
C SER A 155 -5.04 -3.77 14.46
N ILE A 156 -5.05 -3.73 13.12
CA ILE A 156 -6.03 -2.97 12.34
C ILE A 156 -6.91 -3.87 11.47
N GLY A 157 -6.50 -5.09 11.11
CA GLY A 157 -7.29 -5.85 10.16
C GLY A 157 -7.01 -7.34 10.08
N LEU A 158 -8.01 -8.05 9.57
CA LEU A 158 -8.00 -9.49 9.33
C LEU A 158 -7.74 -9.85 7.86
N GLY A 159 -7.22 -8.90 7.07
CA GLY A 159 -6.81 -9.15 5.71
C GLY A 159 -5.69 -10.18 5.63
N THR A 160 -5.64 -10.88 4.52
CA THR A 160 -4.62 -11.88 4.26
C THR A 160 -3.39 -11.21 3.63
N SER A 161 -2.22 -11.48 4.20
CA SER A 161 -0.94 -11.21 3.56
C SER A 161 -0.53 -12.41 2.69
N PRO A 162 0.13 -12.22 1.54
CA PRO A 162 0.79 -13.33 0.83
C PRO A 162 1.71 -14.16 1.73
N HIS A 163 2.32 -13.54 2.72
CA HIS A 163 3.21 -14.20 3.67
C HIS A 163 2.48 -15.16 4.64
N ASP A 164 1.19 -14.96 4.86
CA ASP A 164 0.36 -15.82 5.72
C ASP A 164 0.25 -17.26 5.20
N LEU A 165 0.39 -17.44 3.87
CA LEU A 165 0.32 -18.71 3.14
C LEU A 165 1.34 -18.72 1.98
N LEU A 166 2.56 -18.32 2.26
CA LEU A 166 3.58 -17.96 1.27
C LEU A 166 3.85 -19.06 0.22
N ASP A 167 3.89 -20.33 0.63
CA ASP A 167 4.20 -21.43 -0.29
C ASP A 167 3.04 -21.64 -1.27
N GLU A 168 1.80 -21.69 -0.77
CA GLU A 168 0.59 -21.82 -1.59
C GLU A 168 0.40 -20.58 -2.49
N TYR A 169 0.72 -19.40 -1.98
CA TYR A 169 0.65 -18.14 -2.74
C TYR A 169 1.63 -18.15 -3.93
N ARG A 170 2.84 -18.63 -3.70
CA ARG A 170 3.87 -18.75 -4.75
C ARG A 170 3.51 -19.77 -5.84
N GLU A 171 2.82 -20.83 -5.49
CA GLU A 171 2.32 -21.81 -6.46
C GLU A 171 1.30 -21.18 -7.42
N VAL A 172 0.50 -20.24 -6.94
CA VAL A 172 -0.57 -19.59 -7.73
C VAL A 172 -0.06 -18.37 -8.50
N PHE A 173 0.70 -17.49 -7.84
CA PHE A 173 1.06 -16.17 -8.37
C PHE A 173 2.51 -16.05 -8.83
N GLY A 174 3.33 -17.11 -8.64
CA GLY A 174 4.74 -17.07 -8.94
C GLY A 174 5.63 -16.82 -7.72
N ALA A 175 6.91 -17.18 -7.83
CA ALA A 175 7.87 -17.11 -6.73
C ALA A 175 9.00 -16.11 -6.96
N ASP A 176 9.12 -15.57 -8.16
CA ASP A 176 10.13 -14.54 -8.47
C ASP A 176 9.75 -13.22 -7.80
N ILE A 177 10.76 -12.42 -7.50
CA ILE A 177 10.55 -11.08 -6.91
C ILE A 177 9.68 -10.19 -7.81
N ARG A 178 9.67 -10.44 -9.13
CA ARG A 178 8.84 -9.70 -10.10
C ARG A 178 7.38 -10.12 -10.06
N ASP A 179 7.10 -11.37 -9.71
CA ASP A 179 5.73 -11.87 -9.52
C ASP A 179 5.12 -11.30 -8.24
N LEU A 180 5.94 -11.24 -7.17
CA LEU A 180 5.51 -10.81 -5.85
C LEU A 180 5.38 -9.29 -5.71
N PHE A 181 6.22 -8.52 -6.43
CA PHE A 181 6.25 -7.06 -6.45
C PHE A 181 6.27 -6.54 -7.89
N PRO A 182 5.15 -6.69 -8.62
CA PRO A 182 5.11 -6.43 -10.04
C PRO A 182 5.32 -4.96 -10.39
N VAL A 183 6.01 -4.74 -11.52
CA VAL A 183 6.19 -3.44 -12.17
C VAL A 183 5.84 -3.62 -13.63
N ILE A 184 4.99 -2.76 -14.16
CA ILE A 184 4.61 -2.76 -15.57
C ILE A 184 5.37 -1.67 -16.35
N ASP A 185 5.75 -2.01 -17.56
CA ASP A 185 6.38 -1.07 -18.50
C ASP A 185 5.29 -0.40 -19.34
N THR A 186 5.20 0.91 -19.27
CA THR A 186 4.13 1.67 -19.90
C THR A 186 4.66 2.85 -20.71
N PRO A 187 3.87 3.43 -21.64
CA PRO A 187 4.24 4.65 -22.35
C PRO A 187 4.45 5.88 -21.47
N ILE A 188 4.13 5.82 -20.18
CA ILE A 188 4.32 6.93 -19.23
C ILE A 188 5.39 6.64 -18.17
N GLY A 189 6.18 5.57 -18.35
CA GLY A 189 7.20 5.11 -17.42
C GLY A 189 6.85 3.77 -16.79
N LYS A 190 7.74 3.26 -15.93
CA LYS A 190 7.56 1.99 -15.23
C LYS A 190 6.78 2.21 -13.95
N LEU A 191 5.58 1.65 -13.88
CA LEU A 191 4.64 1.83 -12.77
C LEU A 191 4.62 0.61 -11.86
N GLY A 192 4.63 0.86 -10.56
CA GLY A 192 4.42 -0.15 -9.52
C GLY A 192 3.51 0.39 -8.41
N THR A 193 3.08 -0.48 -7.52
CA THR A 193 2.23 -0.09 -6.39
C THR A 193 2.66 -0.77 -5.10
N MET A 194 2.51 -0.06 -3.99
CA MET A 194 2.61 -0.58 -2.62
C MET A 194 1.49 0.06 -1.79
N THR A 195 0.99 -0.64 -0.76
CA THR A 195 -0.21 -0.17 -0.05
C THR A 195 0.09 0.21 1.40
N CYS A 196 -0.18 1.45 1.78
CA CYS A 196 -0.25 1.95 3.17
C CYS A 196 0.95 1.50 4.03
N HIS A 197 0.76 0.50 4.91
CA HIS A 197 1.78 0.00 5.83
C HIS A 197 3.02 -0.58 5.13
N ASP A 198 2.92 -1.02 3.89
CA ASP A 198 4.09 -1.43 3.09
C ASP A 198 5.14 -0.32 2.98
N GLY A 199 4.72 0.94 2.99
CA GLY A 199 5.65 2.09 2.97
C GLY A 199 6.35 2.36 4.30
N CYS A 200 5.96 1.70 5.40
CA CYS A 200 6.62 1.85 6.70
C CYS A 200 7.97 1.12 6.74
N THR A 201 8.11 0.05 5.96
CA THR A 201 9.34 -0.73 5.84
C THR A 201 10.02 -0.46 4.49
N PRO A 202 11.36 -0.60 4.38
CA PRO A 202 12.06 -0.36 3.13
C PRO A 202 11.86 -1.46 2.08
N GLU A 203 11.50 -2.68 2.47
CA GLU A 203 11.60 -3.88 1.65
C GLU A 203 10.70 -3.83 0.41
N VAL A 204 9.42 -3.44 0.55
CA VAL A 204 8.50 -3.41 -0.60
C VAL A 204 8.95 -2.36 -1.63
N SER A 205 9.25 -1.15 -1.18
CA SER A 205 9.74 -0.11 -2.09
C SER A 205 11.08 -0.47 -2.73
N ARG A 206 11.95 -1.18 -1.99
CA ARG A 206 13.22 -1.69 -2.49
C ARG A 206 13.01 -2.77 -3.56
N ALA A 207 12.06 -3.68 -3.37
CA ALA A 207 11.69 -4.69 -4.36
C ALA A 207 11.15 -4.04 -5.65
N LEU A 208 10.27 -3.04 -5.52
CA LEU A 208 9.78 -2.29 -6.68
C LEU A 208 10.92 -1.57 -7.41
N GLY A 209 11.82 -0.90 -6.68
CA GLY A 209 12.99 -0.26 -7.26
C GLY A 209 13.94 -1.26 -7.93
N TYR A 210 14.15 -2.45 -7.35
CA TYR A 210 14.91 -3.54 -7.95
C TYR A 210 14.30 -4.00 -9.27
N ASN A 211 12.98 -4.04 -9.37
CA ASN A 211 12.25 -4.37 -10.60
C ASN A 211 12.19 -3.19 -11.60
N GLY A 212 12.85 -2.06 -11.30
CA GLY A 212 13.01 -0.92 -12.20
C GLY A 212 11.91 0.12 -12.13
N CYS A 213 11.05 0.09 -11.11
CA CYS A 213 9.96 1.06 -10.94
C CYS A 213 10.46 2.51 -11.03
N GLU A 214 9.71 3.36 -11.73
CA GLU A 214 9.98 4.80 -11.87
C GLU A 214 8.93 5.64 -11.12
N VAL A 215 7.70 5.12 -11.02
CA VAL A 215 6.60 5.76 -10.30
C VAL A 215 5.92 4.72 -9.40
N ILE A 216 5.98 4.96 -8.10
CA ILE A 216 5.29 4.15 -7.09
C ILE A 216 3.95 4.79 -6.78
N CYS A 217 2.86 4.12 -7.13
CA CYS A 217 1.51 4.48 -6.69
C CYS A 217 1.28 3.94 -5.27
N HIS A 218 0.86 4.79 -4.35
CA HIS A 218 0.78 4.44 -2.93
C HIS A 218 -0.60 4.73 -2.33
N PRO A 219 -1.57 3.82 -2.51
CA PRO A 219 -2.85 3.87 -1.80
C PRO A 219 -2.66 3.81 -0.29
N VAL A 220 -3.30 4.71 0.44
CA VAL A 220 -3.26 4.80 1.91
C VAL A 220 -4.68 4.97 2.45
N ALA A 221 -4.94 4.46 3.64
CA ALA A 221 -6.16 4.73 4.38
C ALA A 221 -5.86 4.96 5.86
N LEU A 222 -6.73 5.73 6.51
CA LEU A 222 -6.67 5.98 7.95
C LEU A 222 -5.30 6.49 8.41
N GLN A 223 -4.61 7.27 7.58
CA GLN A 223 -3.46 8.00 8.05
C GLN A 223 -3.94 9.05 9.05
N GLU A 224 -3.62 8.84 10.29
CA GLU A 224 -4.05 9.68 11.40
C GLU A 224 -3.42 11.07 11.33
N ALA A 225 -4.08 12.06 11.94
CA ALA A 225 -3.53 13.39 12.07
C ALA A 225 -2.21 13.39 12.86
N GLU A 226 -1.32 14.32 12.53
CA GLU A 226 -0.08 14.50 13.27
C GLU A 226 -0.37 14.71 14.77
N GLY A 227 0.42 14.05 15.61
CA GLY A 227 0.27 14.07 17.05
C GLY A 227 -0.67 13.01 17.61
N VAL A 228 -1.42 12.26 16.78
CA VAL A 228 -2.19 11.07 17.16
C VAL A 228 -1.34 9.83 17.00
N SER A 229 -0.63 9.71 15.88
CA SER A 229 0.37 8.66 15.67
C SER A 229 1.78 9.19 15.93
N GLU A 230 2.65 8.27 16.33
CA GLU A 230 4.06 8.55 16.56
C GLU A 230 4.93 8.06 15.40
N PRO A 231 6.06 8.69 15.20
CA PRO A 231 6.49 10.03 15.61
C PRO A 231 5.87 11.12 14.73
N TRP A 232 6.05 12.37 15.12
CA TRP A 232 5.69 13.49 14.25
C TRP A 232 6.21 13.29 12.84
N ASP A 233 5.36 13.59 11.84
CA ASP A 233 5.72 13.47 10.43
C ASP A 233 6.10 12.04 9.98
N PHE A 234 5.73 11.01 10.76
CA PHE A 234 6.08 9.61 10.46
C PHE A 234 5.72 9.20 9.04
N TRP A 235 4.51 9.56 8.59
CA TRP A 235 4.02 9.23 7.27
C TRP A 235 4.80 9.93 6.15
N THR A 236 5.14 11.19 6.35
CA THR A 236 5.80 12.01 5.33
C THR A 236 7.29 11.67 5.23
N PHE A 237 8.03 11.62 6.34
CA PHE A 237 9.46 11.35 6.28
C PHE A 237 9.77 9.94 5.77
N THR A 238 9.00 8.93 6.17
CA THR A 238 9.22 7.56 5.68
C THR A 238 8.98 7.46 4.16
N ARG A 239 7.94 8.09 3.63
CA ARG A 239 7.64 8.08 2.19
C ARG A 239 8.68 8.87 1.38
N ARG A 240 9.12 10.01 1.88
CA ARG A 240 10.21 10.77 1.28
C ARG A 240 11.49 9.94 1.18
N THR A 241 11.83 9.20 2.24
CA THR A 241 12.95 8.26 2.23
C THR A 241 12.74 7.15 1.21
N ARG A 242 11.55 6.54 1.10
CA ARG A 242 11.28 5.50 0.09
C ARG A 242 11.45 6.00 -1.34
N ALA A 243 11.00 7.24 -1.62
CA ALA A 243 11.22 7.87 -2.92
C ALA A 243 12.71 8.08 -3.22
N HIS A 244 13.44 8.65 -2.26
CA HIS A 244 14.88 8.92 -2.37
C HIS A 244 15.71 7.65 -2.53
N ASP A 245 15.54 6.67 -1.64
CA ASP A 245 16.35 5.44 -1.60
C ASP A 245 16.22 4.60 -2.88
N ASN A 246 15.09 4.74 -3.58
CA ASN A 246 14.81 3.98 -4.80
C ASN A 246 14.84 4.87 -6.05
N MET A 247 15.05 6.19 -5.88
CA MET A 247 15.05 7.17 -6.97
C MET A 247 13.79 7.02 -7.85
N CYS A 248 12.60 7.01 -7.19
CA CYS A 248 11.29 6.88 -7.82
C CYS A 248 10.42 8.07 -7.42
N TYR A 249 9.51 8.48 -8.30
CA TYR A 249 8.34 9.24 -7.84
C TYR A 249 7.51 8.39 -6.90
N LEU A 250 6.92 9.00 -5.87
CA LEU A 250 5.98 8.34 -4.97
C LEU A 250 4.73 9.20 -4.80
N LEU A 251 3.59 8.64 -5.20
CA LEU A 251 2.31 9.32 -5.22
C LEU A 251 1.38 8.67 -4.21
N GLY A 252 1.14 9.35 -3.08
CA GLY A 252 0.34 8.83 -1.97
C GLY A 252 -1.05 9.43 -1.95
N SER A 253 -2.07 8.59 -2.03
CA SER A 253 -3.47 8.97 -1.90
C SER A 253 -4.04 8.44 -0.60
N ASN A 254 -4.61 9.34 0.22
CA ASN A 254 -5.28 9.03 1.49
C ASN A 254 -6.73 9.51 1.45
N TRP A 255 -7.51 9.12 2.44
CA TRP A 255 -8.87 9.65 2.64
C TRP A 255 -8.81 11.11 3.09
N GLY A 256 -9.74 11.91 2.61
CA GLY A 256 -10.00 13.25 3.15
C GLY A 256 -10.80 13.17 4.43
N THR A 257 -12.10 12.97 4.29
CA THR A 257 -13.02 12.76 5.40
C THR A 257 -13.58 11.35 5.38
N VAL A 258 -14.05 10.88 6.52
CA VAL A 258 -14.70 9.58 6.66
C VAL A 258 -16.12 9.76 7.21
N ASP A 259 -17.08 9.06 6.63
CA ASP A 259 -18.45 9.00 7.12
C ASP A 259 -18.67 7.68 7.86
N TYR A 260 -18.49 7.75 9.17
CA TYR A 260 -18.69 6.65 10.09
C TYR A 260 -18.97 7.20 11.50
N ASP A 261 -20.01 6.79 12.14
CA ASP A 261 -20.49 7.34 13.42
C ASP A 261 -19.46 7.32 14.55
N TYR A 262 -18.52 6.40 14.46
CA TYR A 262 -17.47 6.27 15.48
C TYR A 262 -16.30 7.25 15.31
N TYR A 263 -15.91 7.60 14.08
CA TYR A 263 -14.81 8.51 13.84
C TYR A 263 -15.27 9.96 13.76
N PRO A 264 -14.53 10.90 14.33
CA PRO A 264 -14.66 12.30 13.91
C PRO A 264 -14.45 12.41 12.40
N ARG A 265 -15.21 13.26 11.71
CA ARG A 265 -15.13 13.40 10.24
C ARG A 265 -13.72 13.71 9.73
N ALA A 266 -12.93 14.46 10.50
CA ALA A 266 -11.54 14.78 10.22
C ALA A 266 -10.55 13.84 10.95
N PHE A 267 -10.91 12.61 11.21
CA PHE A 267 -10.02 11.62 11.85
C PHE A 267 -8.79 11.33 10.98
N CYS A 268 -8.99 11.21 9.67
CA CYS A 268 -7.90 11.07 8.72
C CYS A 268 -7.26 12.44 8.49
N SER A 269 -5.93 12.48 8.42
CA SER A 269 -5.18 13.71 8.20
C SER A 269 -5.33 14.28 6.79
N GLY A 270 -5.90 13.52 5.85
CA GLY A 270 -5.74 13.80 4.43
C GLY A 270 -4.29 13.58 4.03
N ASN A 271 -3.58 14.68 3.83
CA ASN A 271 -2.13 14.64 3.57
C ASN A 271 -1.73 13.77 2.38
N SER A 272 -2.59 13.65 1.38
CA SER A 272 -2.21 13.04 0.10
C SER A 272 -1.08 13.83 -0.53
N PHE A 273 -0.17 13.17 -1.24
CA PHE A 273 1.08 13.82 -1.66
C PHE A 273 1.61 13.30 -2.99
N ILE A 274 2.47 14.10 -3.60
CA ILE A 274 3.33 13.75 -4.71
C ILE A 274 4.77 14.08 -4.31
N ILE A 275 5.63 13.07 -4.27
CA ILE A 275 7.05 13.16 -3.91
C ILE A 275 7.88 12.85 -5.15
N ASP A 276 8.92 13.64 -5.42
CA ASP A 276 9.84 13.38 -6.52
C ASP A 276 10.91 12.33 -6.16
N TYR A 277 11.69 11.93 -7.16
CA TYR A 277 12.71 10.89 -7.07
C TYR A 277 13.94 11.27 -6.22
N ILE A 278 14.03 12.49 -5.71
CA ILE A 278 15.05 12.92 -4.74
C ILE A 278 14.45 13.17 -3.35
N GLY A 279 13.17 12.84 -3.16
CA GLY A 279 12.50 12.91 -1.87
C GLY A 279 11.89 14.28 -1.53
N ASN A 280 11.78 15.20 -2.49
CA ASN A 280 11.11 16.48 -2.27
C ASN A 280 9.59 16.31 -2.33
N MET A 281 8.89 17.00 -1.44
CA MET A 281 7.45 17.14 -1.49
C MET A 281 7.06 18.12 -2.60
N VAL A 282 6.57 17.61 -3.74
CA VAL A 282 6.17 18.45 -4.89
C VAL A 282 4.79 19.04 -4.66
N ARG A 283 3.87 18.23 -4.14
CA ARG A 283 2.49 18.64 -3.78
C ARG A 283 2.03 17.89 -2.55
N THR A 284 1.16 18.52 -1.80
CA THR A 284 0.43 17.91 -0.68
C THR A 284 -0.99 18.47 -0.64
N ALA A 285 -1.94 17.65 -0.20
CA ALA A 285 -3.29 18.03 0.13
C ALA A 285 -3.33 18.36 1.64
N PRO A 286 -3.22 19.63 2.05
CA PRO A 286 -2.88 19.99 3.43
C PRO A 286 -4.06 19.87 4.40
N TYR A 287 -5.27 19.63 3.90
CA TYR A 287 -6.48 19.62 4.72
C TYR A 287 -7.13 18.23 4.71
N PRO A 288 -7.72 17.80 5.83
CA PRO A 288 -8.48 16.55 5.92
C PRO A 288 -9.85 16.65 5.25
N GLU A 289 -9.91 17.28 4.08
CA GLU A 289 -11.10 17.48 3.26
C GLU A 289 -10.92 16.79 1.92
N GLU A 290 -12.01 16.66 1.18
CA GLU A 290 -11.96 16.09 -0.16
C GLU A 290 -11.21 17.04 -1.11
N GLN A 291 -10.20 16.50 -1.79
CA GLN A 291 -9.33 17.25 -2.69
C GLN A 291 -8.86 16.39 -3.86
N VAL A 292 -8.50 17.05 -4.94
CA VAL A 292 -7.68 16.47 -6.02
C VAL A 292 -6.46 17.36 -6.18
N ILE A 293 -5.28 16.77 -6.06
CA ILE A 293 -4.02 17.46 -6.33
C ILE A 293 -3.37 16.90 -7.58
N GLY A 294 -2.60 17.72 -8.28
CA GLY A 294 -1.91 17.33 -9.49
C GLY A 294 -0.53 17.96 -9.58
N ALA A 295 0.40 17.24 -10.19
CA ALA A 295 1.73 17.76 -10.51
C ALA A 295 2.29 17.12 -11.77
N PRO A 296 3.20 17.83 -12.48
CA PRO A 296 3.94 17.26 -13.60
C PRO A 296 4.85 16.12 -13.14
N ILE A 297 4.86 15.04 -13.90
CA ILE A 297 5.83 13.95 -13.80
C ILE A 297 6.77 14.04 -15.01
N ASP A 298 8.06 14.01 -14.76
CA ASP A 298 9.14 14.10 -15.74
C ASP A 298 10.02 12.85 -15.64
N ILE A 299 9.70 11.85 -16.43
CA ILE A 299 10.41 10.55 -16.42
C ILE A 299 11.83 10.72 -16.99
N GLU A 300 12.00 11.57 -18.00
CA GLU A 300 13.32 11.79 -18.57
C GLU A 300 14.28 12.49 -17.58
N ALA A 301 13.78 13.44 -16.78
CA ALA A 301 14.57 14.04 -15.71
C ALA A 301 14.93 13.02 -14.60
N LEU A 302 14.03 12.10 -14.26
CA LEU A 302 14.34 11.00 -13.35
C LEU A 302 15.45 10.10 -13.91
N ARG A 303 15.35 9.69 -15.18
CA ARG A 303 16.36 8.84 -15.84
C ARG A 303 17.72 9.53 -15.94
N GLU A 304 17.71 10.81 -16.27
CA GLU A 304 18.90 11.65 -16.25
C GLU A 304 19.54 11.71 -14.84
N HIS A 305 18.72 11.93 -13.80
CA HIS A 305 19.20 11.90 -12.41
C HIS A 305 19.81 10.54 -12.05
N ARG A 306 19.16 9.43 -12.37
CA ARG A 306 19.70 8.08 -12.12
C ARG A 306 21.05 7.85 -12.78
N SER A 307 21.30 8.47 -13.93
CA SER A 307 22.56 8.31 -14.68
C SER A 307 23.72 9.14 -14.17
N ARG A 308 23.46 10.22 -13.43
CA ARG A 308 24.48 11.23 -13.07
C ARG A 308 24.63 11.52 -11.58
N CYS A 309 23.68 11.10 -10.72
CA CYS A 309 23.76 11.48 -9.32
C CYS A 309 24.95 10.82 -8.62
N ASN A 310 25.70 11.61 -7.84
CA ASN A 310 26.86 11.13 -7.08
C ASN A 310 26.46 10.19 -5.93
N HIS A 311 25.27 10.40 -5.36
CA HIS A 311 24.70 9.58 -4.29
C HIS A 311 23.63 8.66 -4.87
N ASN A 312 24.08 7.64 -5.59
CA ASN A 312 23.21 6.67 -6.23
C ASN A 312 23.06 5.44 -5.33
N CYS A 313 21.94 5.36 -4.62
CA CYS A 313 21.68 4.26 -3.67
C CYS A 313 21.75 2.87 -4.32
N TRP A 314 21.47 2.75 -5.62
CA TRP A 314 21.57 1.47 -6.33
C TRP A 314 23.01 1.08 -6.68
N VAL A 315 23.83 2.03 -7.06
CA VAL A 315 25.25 1.79 -7.36
C VAL A 315 26.03 1.40 -6.09
N ASP A 316 25.57 1.90 -4.94
CA ASP A 316 26.25 1.67 -3.66
C ASP A 316 25.75 0.44 -2.89
N VAL A 317 24.72 -0.26 -3.35
CA VAL A 317 24.22 -1.48 -2.69
C VAL A 317 25.28 -2.58 -2.66
N ARG A 318 25.47 -3.20 -1.50
CA ARG A 318 26.40 -4.32 -1.25
C ARG A 318 25.62 -5.49 -0.68
N THR A 319 24.80 -6.12 -1.52
CA THR A 319 23.81 -7.13 -1.12
C THR A 319 24.43 -8.32 -0.41
N GLU A 320 25.62 -8.77 -0.81
CA GLU A 320 26.33 -9.89 -0.20
C GLU A 320 26.70 -9.62 1.28
N GLY A 321 26.96 -8.37 1.64
CA GLY A 321 27.24 -7.96 3.01
C GLY A 321 26.00 -7.95 3.91
N PHE A 322 24.82 -7.71 3.31
CA PHE A 322 23.55 -7.60 4.04
C PHE A 322 22.69 -8.86 3.99
N ARG A 323 23.08 -9.86 3.22
CA ARG A 323 22.33 -11.10 3.01
C ARG A 323 21.91 -11.77 4.31
N GLN A 324 22.78 -11.77 5.32
CA GLN A 324 22.52 -12.43 6.62
C GLN A 324 21.32 -11.84 7.36
N ILE A 325 20.95 -10.56 7.10
CA ILE A 325 19.77 -9.93 7.72
C ILE A 325 18.50 -10.68 7.32
N TYR A 326 18.47 -11.22 6.09
CA TYR A 326 17.28 -11.83 5.49
C TYR A 326 17.34 -13.38 5.40
N GLU A 327 18.45 -14.00 5.85
CA GLU A 327 18.59 -15.47 5.79
C GLU A 327 17.67 -16.20 6.78
N LYS A 328 17.38 -15.57 7.91
CA LYS A 328 16.48 -16.13 8.90
C LYS A 328 15.20 -15.31 8.94
N PRO A 329 14.03 -15.93 8.78
CA PRO A 329 12.76 -15.24 8.96
C PRO A 329 12.69 -14.61 10.36
N ILE A 330 12.22 -13.37 10.44
CA ILE A 330 11.84 -12.74 11.70
C ILE A 330 10.36 -13.03 11.95
N TYR A 331 9.51 -12.67 11.00
CA TYR A 331 8.10 -13.04 11.05
C TYR A 331 7.93 -14.42 10.39
N PRO A 332 7.35 -15.42 11.08
CA PRO A 332 7.24 -16.76 10.52
C PRO A 332 6.29 -16.81 9.31
N PRO A 333 6.68 -17.43 8.18
CA PRO A 333 5.80 -17.60 7.03
C PRO A 333 4.76 -18.71 7.28
N ASN A 334 3.74 -18.77 6.42
CA ASN A 334 2.73 -19.83 6.36
C ASN A 334 1.93 -20.03 7.68
N GLN A 335 1.67 -18.92 8.41
CA GLN A 335 0.95 -19.00 9.68
C GLN A 335 -0.54 -19.33 9.51
N PHE A 336 -1.11 -19.03 8.36
CA PHE A 336 -2.54 -19.18 8.08
C PHE A 336 -2.79 -19.84 6.72
N PRO A 337 -2.44 -21.13 6.54
CA PRO A 337 -2.63 -21.85 5.27
C PRO A 337 -4.11 -21.93 4.88
N THR A 338 -4.38 -22.33 3.64
CA THR A 338 -5.75 -22.54 3.14
C THR A 338 -6.56 -23.45 4.06
N GLY A 339 -7.82 -23.11 4.30
CA GLY A 339 -8.70 -23.77 5.26
C GLY A 339 -8.52 -23.34 6.72
N LYS A 340 -7.48 -22.54 7.04
CA LYS A 340 -7.18 -22.04 8.39
C LYS A 340 -6.91 -20.54 8.42
N PRO A 341 -7.80 -19.69 7.84
CA PRO A 341 -7.59 -18.25 7.89
C PRO A 341 -7.73 -17.75 9.33
N PRO A 342 -7.10 -16.60 9.68
CA PRO A 342 -7.28 -16.01 11.00
C PRO A 342 -8.73 -15.56 11.16
N ARG A 343 -9.39 -15.99 12.24
CA ARG A 343 -10.81 -15.67 12.52
C ARG A 343 -10.94 -14.51 13.48
N THR A 344 -9.95 -14.30 14.32
CA THR A 344 -9.96 -13.31 15.40
C THR A 344 -8.69 -12.45 15.35
N LEU A 345 -8.76 -11.31 16.02
CA LEU A 345 -7.56 -10.49 16.22
C LEU A 345 -6.48 -11.24 17.02
N ALA A 346 -6.88 -12.07 17.99
CA ALA A 346 -5.96 -12.90 18.76
C ALA A 346 -5.15 -13.86 17.86
N ASP A 347 -5.77 -14.40 16.81
CA ASP A 347 -5.05 -15.24 15.85
C ASP A 347 -3.93 -14.45 15.16
N LYS A 348 -4.21 -13.21 14.73
CA LYS A 348 -3.22 -12.33 14.09
C LYS A 348 -2.14 -11.85 15.06
N MET A 349 -2.45 -11.72 16.35
CA MET A 349 -1.49 -11.27 17.35
C MET A 349 -0.49 -12.34 17.76
N ARG A 350 -0.84 -13.60 17.69
CA ARG A 350 0.02 -14.72 18.10
C ARG A 350 1.38 -14.73 17.36
N PRO A 351 1.46 -14.65 16.03
CA PRO A 351 2.76 -14.54 15.36
C PRO A 351 3.56 -13.31 15.76
N VAL A 352 2.89 -12.18 16.02
CA VAL A 352 3.56 -10.94 16.47
C VAL A 352 4.21 -11.13 17.84
N GLU A 353 3.54 -11.82 18.77
CA GLU A 353 4.09 -12.17 20.08
C GLU A 353 5.32 -13.08 19.95
N GLN A 354 5.28 -14.04 19.04
CA GLN A 354 6.43 -14.90 18.74
C GLN A 354 7.62 -14.09 18.21
N VAL A 355 7.36 -13.14 17.32
CA VAL A 355 8.41 -12.22 16.79
C VAL A 355 9.05 -11.42 17.94
N PHE A 356 8.26 -10.85 18.84
CA PHE A 356 8.81 -10.13 19.99
C PHE A 356 9.69 -11.04 20.87
N ALA A 357 9.21 -12.23 21.21
CA ALA A 357 9.99 -13.19 21.99
C ALA A 357 11.34 -13.49 21.31
N GLU A 358 11.32 -13.80 20.02
CA GLU A 358 12.52 -14.11 19.26
C GLU A 358 13.51 -12.94 19.17
N LEU A 359 13.04 -11.69 19.02
CA LEU A 359 13.91 -10.51 18.99
C LEU A 359 14.62 -10.28 20.33
N TYR A 360 13.97 -10.59 21.44
CA TYR A 360 14.58 -10.54 22.76
C TYR A 360 15.59 -11.69 22.97
N GLU A 361 15.23 -12.91 22.58
CA GLU A 361 16.13 -14.08 22.66
C GLU A 361 17.40 -13.90 21.82
N ARG A 362 17.29 -13.28 20.66
CA ARG A 362 18.43 -12.96 19.78
C ARG A 362 19.26 -11.77 20.32
N GLY A 363 18.83 -11.10 21.36
CA GLY A 363 19.47 -9.89 21.89
C GLY A 363 19.38 -8.66 20.97
N GLN A 364 18.49 -8.69 19.96
CA GLN A 364 18.22 -7.54 19.10
C GLN A 364 17.43 -6.47 19.88
N PHE A 365 16.56 -6.90 20.79
CA PHE A 365 15.86 -6.03 21.73
C PHE A 365 16.30 -6.31 23.16
N MET A 366 16.29 -5.27 23.98
CA MET A 366 16.55 -5.35 25.42
C MET A 366 15.26 -4.99 26.18
N PRO A 367 14.82 -5.78 27.16
CA PRO A 367 13.68 -5.40 27.97
C PRO A 367 14.00 -4.15 28.81
N PRO A 368 12.98 -3.34 29.20
CA PRO A 368 13.17 -2.24 30.12
C PRO A 368 13.76 -2.70 31.47
N ALA A 369 14.43 -1.79 32.19
CA ALA A 369 14.99 -2.09 33.49
C ALA A 369 13.94 -2.66 34.45
N GLY A 370 14.29 -3.76 35.13
CA GLY A 370 13.40 -4.47 36.04
C GLY A 370 12.40 -5.43 35.37
N MET A 371 12.51 -5.63 34.07
CA MET A 371 11.70 -6.59 33.28
C MET A 371 12.61 -7.64 32.65
N THR A 372 12.01 -8.77 32.30
CA THR A 372 12.65 -9.84 31.54
C THR A 372 12.04 -9.95 30.13
N ALA A 373 12.65 -10.70 29.23
CA ALA A 373 12.11 -10.99 27.93
C ALA A 373 10.71 -11.66 28.01
N ASP A 374 10.48 -12.48 29.04
CA ASP A 374 9.22 -13.19 29.24
C ASP A 374 8.04 -12.27 29.60
N ASP A 375 8.32 -11.07 30.13
CA ASP A 375 7.28 -10.09 30.47
C ASP A 375 6.76 -9.33 29.22
N MET A 376 7.49 -9.35 28.11
CA MET A 376 7.22 -8.49 26.96
C MET A 376 5.99 -8.90 26.14
N PRO A 377 5.74 -10.18 25.85
CA PRO A 377 4.53 -10.60 25.12
C PRO A 377 3.24 -10.20 25.82
N GLU A 378 3.18 -10.35 27.17
CA GLU A 378 2.03 -9.96 27.96
C GLU A 378 1.82 -8.45 27.96
N ARG A 379 2.88 -7.67 28.10
CA ARG A 379 2.82 -6.21 28.05
C ARG A 379 2.31 -5.71 26.69
N HIS A 380 2.71 -6.37 25.61
CA HIS A 380 2.24 -6.05 24.27
C HIS A 380 0.74 -6.37 24.11
N ARG A 381 0.27 -7.53 24.62
CA ARG A 381 -1.16 -7.88 24.68
C ARG A 381 -1.97 -6.88 25.48
N GLN A 382 -1.48 -6.44 26.63
CA GLN A 382 -2.15 -5.44 27.48
C GLN A 382 -2.30 -4.10 26.76
N ARG A 383 -1.30 -3.64 26.01
CA ARG A 383 -1.38 -2.40 25.22
C ARG A 383 -2.47 -2.47 24.15
N ILE A 384 -2.54 -3.59 23.45
CA ILE A 384 -3.57 -3.80 22.41
C ILE A 384 -4.94 -4.00 23.04
N GLY A 385 -5.04 -4.78 24.11
CA GLY A 385 -6.27 -4.98 24.87
C GLY A 385 -6.83 -3.69 25.46
N ALA A 386 -5.98 -2.78 25.93
CA ALA A 386 -6.39 -1.46 26.40
C ALA A 386 -6.98 -0.60 25.28
N ALA A 387 -6.36 -0.60 24.09
CA ALA A 387 -6.90 0.09 22.93
C ALA A 387 -8.25 -0.47 22.47
N GLN A 388 -8.46 -1.78 22.62
CA GLN A 388 -9.74 -2.45 22.33
C GLN A 388 -10.80 -2.20 23.40
N ALA A 389 -10.40 -2.19 24.70
CA ALA A 389 -11.31 -1.96 25.81
C ALA A 389 -11.89 -0.55 25.81
N ILE A 390 -11.12 0.47 25.45
CA ILE A 390 -11.62 1.83 25.23
C ILE A 390 -12.72 1.84 24.17
N GLY A 391 -12.59 0.96 23.18
CA GLY A 391 -13.61 0.72 22.17
C GLY A 391 -14.84 -0.01 22.63
N ALA A 392 -14.74 -0.92 23.58
CA ALA A 392 -15.86 -1.72 24.10
C ALA A 392 -16.70 -0.96 25.13
N LEU A 393 -16.07 -0.16 25.98
CA LEU A 393 -16.73 0.61 27.04
C LEU A 393 -17.77 1.64 26.54
N LYS A 394 -17.74 2.01 25.28
CA LYS A 394 -18.72 2.93 24.66
C LYS A 394 -19.95 2.23 24.06
N ARG A 395 -20.04 0.89 24.15
CA ARG A 395 -21.22 0.15 23.66
C ARG A 395 -22.28 -0.09 24.75
N GLU A 396 -21.97 0.10 26.00
CA GLU A 396 -22.86 -0.13 27.15
C GLU A 396 -23.48 1.16 27.73
N GLY A 397 -23.29 2.28 27.11
CA GLY A 397 -23.87 3.59 27.42
C GLY A 397 -24.61 4.18 26.21
#